data_112c76dbc5473c6ff0ad03d5bb08de41
#
_entry.id   112c76dbc5473c6ff0ad03d5bb08de41
#
_cell.length_a   1.000
_cell.length_b   1.000
_cell.length_c   1.000
_cell.angle_alpha   90.00
_cell.angle_beta   90.00
_cell.angle_gamma   90.00
#
_symmetry.space_group_name_H-M   'P 1'
#
loop_
_entity.id
_entity.type
_entity.pdbx_description
1 polymer ?
#
loop_
_entity_poly.entity_id
_entity_poly.type
_entity_poly.pdbx_seq_one_letter_code
_entity_poly.pdbx_strand_id
1 'polypeptide(L)'
;MEKAKPNYFPALDGLRLLASINIVMLHLGSSSALAYMSDYKWIMPIVNAPAFAAGIFYVLAGFLFASKFSDPERQIPVIPFMFARISKLYRLHFFMTILMFLVLVFKFSGYTHLPGFSEIGDCFAAGLAKMTHPWRSLFLHITLTWSIVPDLGMKLNEPSWSLTSFFVCYAVTPWFSRWLFKQSNRTLWVLFGTLFIPGILWAAFFGLSDNLWFDSYDAKYRFFHIFAPVRIFEYLFGMVLFRLYKEGFFDFLKRDYVGGISQFVMLAAIYGSLFLMRPELNPGINYFFHHSLPILLYGLFLISLLPGKGGVARFFCIGIVRKIGRASFYPYLIHLPIITIAWGICNLNCPKNTILLMIFIYTVSTLYSEFKVWRRKKAKAKLQENSAK
;
A
#
# COMPACT_ATOMS: atom_id res chain seq x y z
N MET A 1 35.11 4.96 9.51
CA MET A 1 34.14 5.59 8.59
C MET A 1 32.80 5.69 9.29
N GLU A 2 32.37 6.89 9.59
CA GLU A 2 31.11 7.16 10.25
C GLU A 2 29.96 6.76 9.28
N LYS A 3 29.07 5.85 9.69
CA LYS A 3 27.95 5.44 8.85
C LYS A 3 27.04 6.65 8.64
N ALA A 4 27.03 7.22 7.45
CA ALA A 4 26.13 8.30 7.09
C ALA A 4 24.69 7.93 7.54
N LYS A 5 24.09 8.79 8.38
CA LYS A 5 22.70 8.59 8.80
C LYS A 5 21.83 8.59 7.55
N PRO A 6 20.93 7.60 7.39
CA PRO A 6 20.03 7.59 6.24
C PRO A 6 19.22 8.88 6.20
N ASN A 7 19.13 9.50 5.03
CA ASN A 7 18.34 10.72 4.84
C ASN A 7 16.90 10.47 5.30
N TYR A 8 16.43 11.30 6.22
CA TYR A 8 15.07 11.26 6.71
C TYR A 8 14.25 12.36 6.02
N PHE A 9 13.16 12.00 5.41
CA PHE A 9 12.26 12.89 4.67
C PHE A 9 10.91 13.03 5.41
N PRO A 10 10.73 14.04 6.26
CA PRO A 10 9.56 14.15 7.14
C PRO A 10 8.22 14.16 6.41
N ALA A 11 8.13 14.85 5.26
CA ALA A 11 6.89 14.96 4.49
C ALA A 11 6.40 13.61 3.93
N LEU A 12 7.32 12.64 3.74
CA LEU A 12 6.95 11.31 3.24
C LEU A 12 6.16 10.49 4.26
N ASP A 13 6.25 10.81 5.55
CA ASP A 13 5.37 10.21 6.55
C ASP A 13 3.91 10.69 6.35
N GLY A 14 3.71 11.98 6.03
CA GLY A 14 2.39 12.51 5.68
C GLY A 14 1.83 11.91 4.38
N LEU A 15 2.68 11.69 3.38
CA LEU A 15 2.28 11.01 2.15
C LEU A 15 1.79 9.57 2.41
N ARG A 16 2.45 8.85 3.32
CA ARG A 16 1.97 7.51 3.75
C ARG A 16 0.60 7.57 4.42
N LEU A 17 0.35 8.61 5.22
CA LEU A 17 -0.96 8.80 5.84
C LEU A 17 -2.04 9.00 4.78
N LEU A 18 -1.80 9.89 3.80
CA LEU A 18 -2.73 10.13 2.69
C LEU A 18 -3.08 8.84 1.96
N ALA A 19 -2.06 8.06 1.55
CA ALA A 19 -2.25 6.79 0.87
C ALA A 19 -3.02 5.77 1.73
N SER A 20 -2.72 5.70 3.02
CA SER A 20 -3.42 4.81 3.96
C SER A 20 -4.90 5.18 4.12
N ILE A 21 -5.21 6.48 4.25
CA ILE A 21 -6.59 6.96 4.34
C ILE A 21 -7.37 6.57 3.07
N ASN A 22 -6.78 6.76 1.90
CA ASN A 22 -7.43 6.39 0.64
C ASN A 22 -7.79 4.89 0.59
N ILE A 23 -6.89 4.00 1.04
CA ILE A 23 -7.18 2.55 1.08
C ILE A 23 -8.34 2.23 2.04
N VAL A 24 -8.34 2.82 3.23
CA VAL A 24 -9.43 2.59 4.19
C VAL A 24 -10.76 3.11 3.64
N MET A 25 -10.76 4.29 3.01
CA MET A 25 -11.94 4.86 2.35
C MET A 25 -12.44 3.97 1.20
N LEU A 26 -11.53 3.42 0.37
CA LEU A 26 -11.89 2.49 -0.68
C LEU A 26 -12.68 1.28 -0.14
N HIS A 27 -12.17 0.63 0.90
CA HIS A 27 -12.82 -0.55 1.46
C HIS A 27 -14.11 -0.22 2.24
N LEU A 28 -14.23 0.98 2.78
CA LEU A 28 -15.49 1.51 3.28
C LEU A 28 -16.47 1.75 2.13
N GLY A 29 -16.03 2.32 1.02
CA GLY A 29 -16.86 2.54 -0.18
C GLY A 29 -17.36 1.24 -0.81
N SER A 30 -16.46 0.26 -0.99
CA SER A 30 -16.82 -1.06 -1.53
C SER A 30 -17.76 -1.85 -0.63
N SER A 31 -17.80 -1.56 0.66
CA SER A 31 -18.76 -2.13 1.62
C SER A 31 -20.06 -1.32 1.73
N SER A 32 -20.31 -0.36 0.86
CA SER A 32 -21.47 0.56 0.89
C SER A 32 -21.54 1.46 2.13
N ALA A 33 -20.53 1.47 2.99
CA ALA A 33 -20.48 2.35 4.16
C ALA A 33 -20.44 3.85 3.81
N LEU A 34 -20.04 4.17 2.57
CA LEU A 34 -19.99 5.54 2.05
C LEU A 34 -21.12 5.83 1.05
N ALA A 35 -22.21 5.05 1.07
CA ALA A 35 -23.34 5.25 0.15
C ALA A 35 -23.93 6.67 0.25
N TYR A 36 -23.93 7.28 1.44
CA TYR A 36 -24.31 8.68 1.66
C TYR A 36 -23.39 9.70 0.95
N MET A 37 -22.22 9.28 0.49
CA MET A 37 -21.30 10.15 -0.26
C MET A 37 -21.55 10.08 -1.77
N SER A 38 -22.47 9.25 -2.26
CA SER A 38 -22.80 9.12 -3.68
C SER A 38 -23.16 10.45 -4.34
N ASP A 39 -23.78 11.36 -3.58
CA ASP A 39 -24.13 12.70 -4.04
C ASP A 39 -22.92 13.63 -4.22
N TYR A 40 -21.80 13.29 -3.60
CA TYR A 40 -20.56 14.05 -3.72
C TYR A 40 -19.69 13.52 -4.87
N LYS A 41 -20.17 13.67 -6.11
CA LYS A 41 -19.51 13.17 -7.33
C LYS A 41 -18.04 13.55 -7.47
N TRP A 42 -17.62 14.65 -6.85
CA TRP A 42 -16.25 15.13 -6.89
C TRP A 42 -15.28 14.33 -6.02
N ILE A 43 -15.72 13.64 -4.98
CA ILE A 43 -14.86 12.84 -4.11
C ILE A 43 -14.82 11.36 -4.51
N MET A 44 -15.85 10.88 -5.18
CA MET A 44 -15.98 9.46 -5.55
C MET A 44 -14.83 8.92 -6.39
N PRO A 45 -14.24 9.68 -7.34
CA PRO A 45 -13.07 9.21 -8.07
C PRO A 45 -11.89 8.87 -7.15
N ILE A 46 -11.69 9.62 -6.06
CA ILE A 46 -10.64 9.34 -5.07
C ILE A 46 -10.98 8.10 -4.26
N VAL A 47 -12.23 7.99 -3.81
CA VAL A 47 -12.69 6.85 -2.98
C VAL A 47 -12.60 5.53 -3.75
N ASN A 48 -12.93 5.56 -5.04
CA ASN A 48 -12.97 4.37 -5.89
C ASN A 48 -11.65 4.07 -6.64
N ALA A 49 -10.54 4.70 -6.26
CA ALA A 49 -9.26 4.55 -6.92
C ALA A 49 -8.28 3.63 -6.16
N PRO A 50 -8.42 2.29 -6.22
CA PRO A 50 -7.57 1.36 -5.48
C PRO A 50 -6.10 1.42 -5.87
N ALA A 51 -5.82 1.73 -7.14
CA ALA A 51 -4.46 1.84 -7.65
C ALA A 51 -3.73 3.08 -7.12
N PHE A 52 -4.47 4.15 -6.79
CA PHE A 52 -3.92 5.39 -6.27
C PHE A 52 -3.01 5.17 -5.05
N ALA A 53 -3.55 4.56 -4.02
CA ALA A 53 -2.80 4.37 -2.79
C ALA A 53 -1.72 3.29 -2.91
N ALA A 54 -1.99 2.21 -3.65
CA ALA A 54 -1.02 1.15 -3.87
C ALA A 54 0.21 1.66 -4.63
N GLY A 55 0.01 2.38 -5.75
CA GLY A 55 1.11 2.96 -6.54
C GLY A 55 2.00 3.89 -5.72
N ILE A 56 1.41 4.78 -4.90
CA ILE A 56 2.18 5.64 -3.98
C ILE A 56 3.07 4.79 -3.06
N PHE A 57 2.56 3.70 -2.47
CA PHE A 57 3.34 2.88 -1.55
C PHE A 57 4.51 2.18 -2.24
N TYR A 58 4.35 1.71 -3.50
CA TYR A 58 5.45 1.07 -4.23
C TYR A 58 6.53 2.07 -4.62
N VAL A 59 6.16 3.20 -5.22
CA VAL A 59 7.10 4.27 -5.59
C VAL A 59 7.85 4.78 -4.35
N LEU A 60 7.11 5.05 -3.27
CA LEU A 60 7.68 5.51 -2.00
C LEU A 60 8.63 4.48 -1.37
N ALA A 61 8.25 3.20 -1.39
CA ALA A 61 9.10 2.14 -0.85
C ALA A 61 10.39 2.01 -1.66
N GLY A 62 10.32 1.99 -2.99
CA GLY A 62 11.48 1.98 -3.87
C GLY A 62 12.43 3.14 -3.59
N PHE A 63 11.89 4.36 -3.52
CA PHE A 63 12.65 5.57 -3.20
C PHE A 63 13.39 5.46 -1.86
N LEU A 64 12.70 5.04 -0.81
CA LEU A 64 13.29 4.93 0.54
C LEU A 64 14.29 3.79 0.65
N PHE A 65 14.10 2.69 -0.07
CA PHE A 65 15.07 1.60 -0.09
C PHE A 65 16.33 2.00 -0.86
N ALA A 66 16.22 2.69 -1.99
CA ALA A 66 17.37 3.25 -2.69
C ALA A 66 18.14 4.25 -1.81
N SER A 67 17.44 5.11 -1.06
CA SER A 67 18.06 6.01 -0.09
C SER A 67 18.86 5.28 0.99
N LYS A 68 18.34 4.15 1.46
CA LYS A 68 18.98 3.35 2.51
C LYS A 68 20.15 2.53 2.01
N PHE A 69 20.13 2.10 0.77
CA PHE A 69 21.10 1.22 0.13
C PHE A 69 21.87 1.92 -0.98
N SER A 70 22.20 3.19 -0.76
CA SER A 70 22.90 4.05 -1.72
C SER A 70 24.41 3.80 -1.86
N ASP A 71 24.94 2.85 -1.10
CA ASP A 71 26.33 2.42 -1.18
C ASP A 71 26.41 1.18 -2.09
N PRO A 72 27.04 1.29 -3.30
CA PRO A 72 27.12 0.18 -4.25
C PRO A 72 28.04 -0.95 -3.80
N GLU A 73 28.96 -0.70 -2.88
CA GLU A 73 29.90 -1.71 -2.37
C GLU A 73 29.28 -2.52 -1.22
N ARG A 74 28.17 -2.05 -0.67
CA ARG A 74 27.48 -2.75 0.42
C ARG A 74 26.87 -4.05 -0.06
N GLN A 75 27.37 -5.15 0.46
CA GLN A 75 26.75 -6.47 0.26
C GLN A 75 25.53 -6.63 1.16
N ILE A 76 24.40 -7.01 0.55
CA ILE A 76 23.14 -7.26 1.27
C ILE A 76 22.76 -8.72 0.98
N PRO A 77 22.79 -9.58 1.99
CA PRO A 77 22.38 -10.97 1.82
C PRO A 77 20.86 -11.00 1.57
N VAL A 78 20.45 -11.49 0.39
CA VAL A 78 19.08 -11.40 -0.11
C VAL A 78 18.08 -12.04 0.83
N ILE A 79 18.27 -13.33 1.15
CA ILE A 79 17.32 -14.12 1.95
C ILE A 79 17.17 -13.54 3.37
N PRO A 80 18.23 -13.31 4.16
CA PRO A 80 18.09 -12.67 5.47
C PRO A 80 17.46 -11.27 5.40
N PHE A 81 17.76 -10.51 4.34
CA PHE A 81 17.15 -9.19 4.13
C PHE A 81 15.64 -9.28 3.93
N MET A 82 15.18 -10.18 3.04
CA MET A 82 13.76 -10.39 2.76
C MET A 82 13.01 -10.81 4.03
N PHE A 83 13.49 -11.83 4.74
CA PHE A 83 12.86 -12.31 5.97
C PHE A 83 12.86 -11.25 7.08
N ALA A 84 13.93 -10.47 7.23
CA ALA A 84 13.98 -9.38 8.20
C ALA A 84 12.96 -8.26 7.91
N ARG A 85 12.50 -8.12 6.67
CA ARG A 85 11.45 -7.15 6.29
C ARG A 85 10.07 -7.71 6.52
N ILE A 86 9.80 -8.89 6.01
CA ILE A 86 8.49 -9.54 6.12
C ILE A 86 8.16 -9.87 7.58
N SER A 87 9.08 -10.43 8.36
CA SER A 87 8.83 -10.83 9.74
C SER A 87 8.29 -9.70 10.65
N LYS A 88 8.62 -8.45 10.34
CA LYS A 88 8.10 -7.29 11.08
C LYS A 88 6.59 -7.12 10.97
N LEU A 89 6.02 -7.56 9.87
CA LEU A 89 4.64 -7.37 9.48
C LEU A 89 3.86 -8.67 9.53
N TYR A 90 4.55 -9.78 9.33
CA TYR A 90 3.97 -11.11 9.23
C TYR A 90 3.15 -11.51 10.45
N ARG A 91 3.61 -11.20 11.66
CA ARG A 91 2.85 -11.52 12.88
C ARG A 91 1.46 -10.88 12.85
N LEU A 92 1.40 -9.58 12.54
CA LEU A 92 0.12 -8.88 12.47
C LEU A 92 -0.73 -9.41 11.31
N HIS A 93 -0.11 -9.64 10.15
CA HIS A 93 -0.78 -10.24 9.00
C HIS A 93 -1.40 -11.60 9.37
N PHE A 94 -0.64 -12.49 9.99
CA PHE A 94 -1.11 -13.81 10.41
C PHE A 94 -2.35 -13.71 11.31
N PHE A 95 -2.26 -12.91 12.38
CA PHE A 95 -3.39 -12.73 13.29
C PHE A 95 -4.61 -12.11 12.61
N MET A 96 -4.43 -11.13 11.74
CA MET A 96 -5.54 -10.51 11.01
C MET A 96 -6.14 -11.46 9.96
N THR A 97 -5.36 -12.32 9.36
CA THR A 97 -5.84 -13.35 8.43
C THR A 97 -6.70 -14.40 9.18
N ILE A 98 -6.22 -14.89 10.32
CA ILE A 98 -7.00 -15.81 11.16
C ILE A 98 -8.28 -15.14 11.66
N LEU A 99 -8.19 -13.91 12.17
CA LEU A 99 -9.37 -13.15 12.60
C LEU A 99 -10.39 -13.02 11.47
N MET A 100 -9.94 -12.62 10.27
CA MET A 100 -10.84 -12.47 9.12
C MET A 100 -11.45 -13.80 8.69
N PHE A 101 -10.69 -14.89 8.72
CA PHE A 101 -11.19 -16.22 8.45
C PHE A 101 -12.34 -16.59 9.41
N LEU A 102 -12.14 -16.39 10.70
CA LEU A 102 -13.17 -16.67 11.73
C LEU A 102 -14.39 -15.77 11.56
N VAL A 103 -14.19 -14.48 11.27
CA VAL A 103 -15.28 -13.53 11.02
C VAL A 103 -16.11 -13.96 9.80
N LEU A 104 -15.47 -14.43 8.73
CA LEU A 104 -16.16 -14.92 7.54
C LEU A 104 -16.88 -16.23 7.79
N VAL A 105 -16.29 -17.17 8.52
CA VAL A 105 -16.97 -18.40 8.94
C VAL A 105 -18.24 -18.07 9.70
N PHE A 106 -18.16 -17.18 10.70
CA PHE A 106 -19.34 -16.73 11.45
C PHE A 106 -20.35 -16.04 10.52
N LYS A 107 -19.95 -15.11 9.69
CA LYS A 107 -20.82 -14.39 8.75
C LYS A 107 -21.57 -15.33 7.80
N PHE A 108 -20.90 -16.35 7.27
CA PHE A 108 -21.48 -17.30 6.34
C PHE A 108 -22.32 -18.40 7.03
N SER A 109 -22.13 -18.65 8.33
CA SER A 109 -22.92 -19.64 9.07
C SER A 109 -24.41 -19.30 9.09
N GLY A 110 -24.73 -18.00 9.04
CA GLY A 110 -26.10 -17.50 9.16
C GLY A 110 -26.58 -17.29 10.61
N TYR A 111 -25.69 -17.48 11.57
CA TYR A 111 -25.99 -17.12 12.98
C TYR A 111 -26.10 -15.59 13.10
N THR A 112 -27.16 -15.12 13.75
CA THR A 112 -27.40 -13.68 14.00
C THR A 112 -26.95 -13.22 15.37
N HIS A 113 -26.54 -14.16 16.24
CA HIS A 113 -26.01 -13.93 17.58
C HIS A 113 -24.72 -14.74 17.78
N LEU A 114 -23.93 -14.40 18.78
CA LEU A 114 -22.75 -15.18 19.11
C LEU A 114 -23.17 -16.59 19.57
N PRO A 115 -22.64 -17.67 18.96
CA PRO A 115 -23.00 -19.03 19.31
C PRO A 115 -22.57 -19.35 20.74
N GLY A 116 -23.45 -20.06 21.47
CA GLY A 116 -23.10 -20.67 22.74
C GLY A 116 -22.01 -21.74 22.56
N PHE A 117 -21.40 -22.18 23.66
CA PHE A 117 -20.29 -23.12 23.61
C PHE A 117 -20.67 -24.45 22.91
N SER A 118 -21.91 -24.92 23.07
CA SER A 118 -22.48 -26.10 22.41
C SER A 118 -22.74 -25.90 20.90
N GLU A 119 -22.90 -24.66 20.46
CA GLU A 119 -23.27 -24.33 19.07
C GLU A 119 -22.05 -23.97 18.21
N ILE A 120 -20.87 -23.76 18.83
CA ILE A 120 -19.64 -23.31 18.11
C ILE A 120 -19.30 -24.27 16.98
N GLY A 121 -19.40 -25.60 17.22
CA GLY A 121 -19.09 -26.62 16.22
C GLY A 121 -20.00 -26.54 15.00
N ASP A 122 -21.30 -26.41 15.23
CA ASP A 122 -22.33 -26.31 14.16
C ASP A 122 -22.20 -25.02 13.38
N CYS A 123 -21.99 -23.90 14.08
CA CYS A 123 -21.71 -22.60 13.47
C CYS A 123 -20.49 -22.67 12.56
N PHE A 124 -19.42 -23.25 13.04
CA PHE A 124 -18.17 -23.38 12.28
C PHE A 124 -18.34 -24.27 11.05
N ALA A 125 -18.99 -25.43 11.18
CA ALA A 125 -19.27 -26.33 10.08
C ALA A 125 -20.18 -25.69 9.02
N ALA A 126 -21.27 -25.03 9.45
CA ALA A 126 -22.20 -24.36 8.56
C ALA A 126 -21.53 -23.20 7.79
N GLY A 127 -20.65 -22.45 8.45
CA GLY A 127 -19.88 -21.37 7.81
C GLY A 127 -18.90 -21.90 6.78
N LEU A 128 -18.11 -22.92 7.12
CA LEU A 128 -17.16 -23.55 6.21
C LEU A 128 -17.83 -24.15 4.96
N ALA A 129 -18.99 -24.76 5.12
CA ALA A 129 -19.74 -25.36 4.01
C ALA A 129 -20.16 -24.33 2.93
N LYS A 130 -20.35 -23.09 3.33
CA LYS A 130 -20.73 -21.99 2.41
C LYS A 130 -19.55 -21.20 1.86
N MET A 131 -18.35 -21.46 2.34
CA MET A 131 -17.13 -20.80 1.84
C MET A 131 -16.52 -21.59 0.67
N THR A 132 -16.10 -20.86 -0.37
CA THR A 132 -15.40 -21.45 -1.50
C THR A 132 -13.94 -21.74 -1.13
N HIS A 133 -13.57 -23.04 -1.10
CA HIS A 133 -12.21 -23.52 -0.80
C HIS A 133 -11.56 -22.87 0.44
N PRO A 134 -12.20 -22.91 1.63
CA PRO A 134 -11.77 -22.14 2.80
C PRO A 134 -10.34 -22.44 3.25
N TRP A 135 -9.95 -23.71 3.30
CA TRP A 135 -8.62 -24.13 3.74
C TRP A 135 -7.52 -23.75 2.75
N ARG A 136 -7.82 -23.85 1.45
CA ARG A 136 -6.91 -23.39 0.39
C ARG A 136 -6.70 -21.88 0.49
N SER A 137 -7.78 -21.13 0.66
CA SER A 137 -7.72 -19.68 0.84
C SER A 137 -6.89 -19.32 2.06
N LEU A 138 -7.10 -19.97 3.19
CA LEU A 138 -6.33 -19.75 4.41
C LEU A 138 -4.84 -20.06 4.21
N PHE A 139 -4.52 -21.19 3.61
CA PHE A 139 -3.14 -21.59 3.31
C PHE A 139 -2.43 -20.56 2.42
N LEU A 140 -3.04 -20.14 1.32
CA LEU A 140 -2.46 -19.18 0.38
C LEU A 140 -2.23 -17.81 1.03
N HIS A 141 -3.12 -17.36 1.91
CA HIS A 141 -2.92 -16.10 2.64
C HIS A 141 -1.81 -16.21 3.69
N ILE A 142 -1.77 -17.28 4.46
CA ILE A 142 -0.71 -17.52 5.48
C ILE A 142 0.66 -17.61 4.81
N THR A 143 0.76 -18.29 3.68
CA THR A 143 2.04 -18.43 2.94
C THR A 143 2.41 -17.21 2.12
N LEU A 144 1.58 -16.19 2.04
CA LEU A 144 1.75 -15.00 1.19
C LEU A 144 1.89 -15.34 -0.30
N THR A 145 1.18 -16.36 -0.77
CA THR A 145 1.24 -16.80 -2.18
C THR A 145 -0.03 -16.49 -2.97
N TRP A 146 -1.10 -16.07 -2.31
CA TRP A 146 -2.41 -15.91 -2.95
C TRP A 146 -2.44 -14.86 -4.08
N SER A 147 -1.59 -13.83 -4.04
CA SER A 147 -1.51 -12.84 -5.12
C SER A 147 -0.52 -13.19 -6.24
N ILE A 148 0.20 -14.31 -6.13
CA ILE A 148 0.99 -14.86 -7.22
C ILE A 148 0.07 -15.62 -8.19
N VAL A 149 -1.00 -16.21 -7.67
CA VAL A 149 -2.01 -16.92 -8.46
C VAL A 149 -3.38 -16.29 -8.13
N PRO A 150 -3.77 -15.24 -8.84
CA PRO A 150 -4.85 -14.34 -8.42
C PRO A 150 -6.24 -14.93 -8.26
N ASP A 151 -6.52 -16.11 -8.79
CA ASP A 151 -7.89 -16.65 -8.84
C ASP A 151 -8.07 -17.95 -8.02
N LEU A 152 -7.22 -18.20 -7.06
CA LEU A 152 -7.19 -19.48 -6.34
C LEU A 152 -7.98 -19.50 -5.02
N GLY A 153 -9.05 -18.77 -4.87
CA GLY A 153 -9.88 -18.91 -3.69
C GLY A 153 -10.50 -17.61 -3.15
N MET A 154 -11.17 -17.75 -2.01
CA MET A 154 -11.83 -16.63 -1.35
C MET A 154 -10.82 -15.60 -0.82
N LYS A 155 -11.12 -14.34 -1.03
CA LYS A 155 -10.35 -13.24 -0.45
C LYS A 155 -10.63 -13.17 1.06
N LEU A 156 -9.63 -13.49 1.87
CA LEU A 156 -9.71 -13.30 3.32
C LEU A 156 -9.39 -11.83 3.67
N ASN A 157 -8.15 -11.55 4.01
CA ASN A 157 -7.71 -10.17 4.22
C ASN A 157 -7.16 -9.59 2.91
N GLU A 158 -8.06 -9.11 2.04
CA GLU A 158 -7.72 -8.68 0.68
C GLU A 158 -6.53 -7.72 0.60
N PRO A 159 -6.37 -6.68 1.43
CA PRO A 159 -5.23 -5.78 1.36
C PRO A 159 -3.87 -6.47 1.47
N SER A 160 -3.81 -7.67 2.04
CA SER A 160 -2.55 -8.40 2.24
C SER A 160 -1.84 -8.85 0.95
N TRP A 161 -2.49 -8.74 -0.22
CA TRP A 161 -1.85 -9.03 -1.50
C TRP A 161 -0.54 -8.25 -1.71
N SER A 162 -0.48 -7.04 -1.20
CA SER A 162 0.71 -6.19 -1.32
C SER A 162 1.92 -6.73 -0.56
N LEU A 163 1.72 -7.50 0.51
CA LEU A 163 2.84 -8.15 1.23
C LEU A 163 3.60 -9.12 0.34
N THR A 164 2.87 -9.90 -0.46
CA THR A 164 3.47 -10.79 -1.47
C THR A 164 4.25 -9.99 -2.50
N SER A 165 3.66 -8.92 -3.03
CA SER A 165 4.32 -8.06 -4.01
C SER A 165 5.56 -7.38 -3.41
N PHE A 166 5.51 -6.92 -2.17
CA PHE A 166 6.70 -6.39 -1.49
C PHE A 166 7.76 -7.47 -1.25
N PHE A 167 7.38 -8.72 -1.02
CA PHE A 167 8.34 -9.81 -0.90
C PHE A 167 9.17 -9.96 -2.19
N VAL A 168 8.51 -9.93 -3.36
CA VAL A 168 9.18 -9.93 -4.66
C VAL A 168 10.06 -8.69 -4.85
N CYS A 169 9.57 -7.49 -4.51
CA CYS A 169 10.35 -6.26 -4.57
C CYS A 169 11.61 -6.33 -3.69
N TYR A 170 11.50 -6.92 -2.49
CA TYR A 170 12.66 -7.09 -1.60
C TYR A 170 13.69 -8.07 -2.15
N ALA A 171 13.27 -9.11 -2.87
CA ALA A 171 14.18 -10.04 -3.54
C ALA A 171 15.08 -9.33 -4.55
N VAL A 172 14.53 -8.39 -5.30
CA VAL A 172 15.26 -7.65 -6.36
C VAL A 172 16.11 -6.51 -5.80
N THR A 173 15.73 -5.93 -4.65
CA THR A 173 16.37 -4.74 -4.07
C THR A 173 17.90 -4.82 -3.97
N PRO A 174 18.52 -5.89 -3.45
CA PRO A 174 19.97 -5.95 -3.26
C PRO A 174 20.76 -5.84 -4.56
N TRP A 175 20.30 -6.55 -5.60
CA TRP A 175 20.99 -6.56 -6.90
C TRP A 175 20.74 -5.27 -7.67
N PHE A 176 19.49 -4.85 -7.78
CA PHE A 176 19.12 -3.66 -8.53
C PHE A 176 19.74 -2.40 -7.91
N SER A 177 19.76 -2.30 -6.57
CA SER A 177 20.39 -1.18 -5.87
C SER A 177 21.89 -1.08 -6.21
N ARG A 178 22.64 -2.18 -6.06
CA ARG A 178 24.09 -2.20 -6.39
C ARG A 178 24.36 -1.82 -7.83
N TRP A 179 23.58 -2.35 -8.76
CA TRP A 179 23.69 -2.05 -10.18
C TRP A 179 23.34 -0.58 -10.47
N LEU A 180 22.22 -0.09 -9.94
CA LEU A 180 21.69 1.27 -10.15
C LEU A 180 22.71 2.35 -9.75
N PHE A 181 23.37 2.18 -8.61
CA PHE A 181 24.32 3.19 -8.12
C PHE A 181 25.65 3.22 -8.87
N LYS A 182 25.90 2.28 -9.78
CA LYS A 182 27.04 2.26 -10.71
C LYS A 182 26.69 2.85 -12.08
N GLN A 183 25.44 3.21 -12.33
CA GLN A 183 24.99 3.69 -13.64
C GLN A 183 25.28 5.17 -13.87
N SER A 184 25.50 5.51 -15.15
CA SER A 184 25.67 6.89 -15.61
C SER A 184 24.33 7.66 -15.58
N ASN A 185 24.41 8.99 -15.56
CA ASN A 185 23.22 9.85 -15.62
C ASN A 185 22.38 9.60 -16.89
N ARG A 186 23.02 9.32 -18.03
CA ARG A 186 22.32 8.97 -19.27
C ARG A 186 21.47 7.70 -19.08
N THR A 187 22.07 6.67 -18.48
CA THR A 187 21.37 5.41 -18.17
C THR A 187 20.19 5.65 -17.22
N LEU A 188 20.34 6.53 -16.23
CA LEU A 188 19.24 6.85 -15.30
C LEU A 188 18.04 7.47 -16.00
N TRP A 189 18.24 8.38 -16.96
CA TRP A 189 17.16 8.96 -17.73
C TRP A 189 16.50 7.96 -18.68
N VAL A 190 17.29 7.09 -19.29
CA VAL A 190 16.76 5.98 -20.10
C VAL A 190 15.89 5.07 -19.23
N LEU A 191 16.37 4.69 -18.02
CA LEU A 191 15.58 3.88 -17.09
C LEU A 191 14.31 4.59 -16.62
N PHE A 192 14.39 5.89 -16.33
CA PHE A 192 13.22 6.68 -15.95
C PHE A 192 12.11 6.60 -17.00
N GLY A 193 12.46 6.72 -18.28
CA GLY A 193 11.50 6.59 -19.37
C GLY A 193 11.05 5.14 -19.60
N THR A 194 12.00 4.19 -19.63
CA THR A 194 11.70 2.78 -19.98
C THR A 194 10.93 2.05 -18.91
N LEU A 195 11.10 2.40 -17.61
CA LEU A 195 10.31 1.81 -16.54
C LEU A 195 8.82 2.21 -16.56
N PHE A 196 8.47 3.20 -17.36
CA PHE A 196 7.08 3.57 -17.63
C PHE A 196 6.42 2.70 -18.73
N ILE A 197 7.23 2.17 -19.65
CA ILE A 197 6.76 1.34 -20.77
C ILE A 197 5.96 0.11 -20.32
N PRO A 198 6.38 -0.67 -19.30
CA PRO A 198 5.59 -1.79 -18.82
C PRO A 198 4.16 -1.42 -18.42
N GLY A 199 3.96 -0.24 -17.83
CA GLY A 199 2.61 0.26 -17.53
C GLY A 199 1.77 0.47 -18.78
N ILE A 200 2.35 1.00 -19.86
CA ILE A 200 1.69 1.19 -21.15
C ILE A 200 1.37 -0.18 -21.79
N LEU A 201 2.33 -1.11 -21.77
CA LEU A 201 2.14 -2.46 -22.32
C LEU A 201 1.06 -3.23 -21.55
N TRP A 202 1.03 -3.12 -20.22
CA TRP A 202 -0.02 -3.72 -19.40
C TRP A 202 -1.38 -3.11 -19.70
N ALA A 203 -1.48 -1.80 -19.92
CA ALA A 203 -2.71 -1.14 -20.29
C ALA A 203 -3.20 -1.61 -21.69
N ALA A 204 -2.29 -1.72 -22.66
CA ALA A 204 -2.60 -2.25 -23.97
C ALA A 204 -3.06 -3.72 -23.89
N PHE A 205 -2.34 -4.56 -23.16
CA PHE A 205 -2.72 -5.96 -22.96
C PHE A 205 -4.07 -6.08 -22.24
N PHE A 206 -4.33 -5.26 -21.23
CA PHE A 206 -5.62 -5.21 -20.57
C PHE A 206 -6.76 -4.83 -21.53
N GLY A 207 -6.52 -3.88 -22.44
CA GLY A 207 -7.51 -3.45 -23.42
C GLY A 207 -7.76 -4.45 -24.53
N LEU A 208 -6.72 -5.18 -24.96
CA LEU A 208 -6.78 -6.12 -26.10
C LEU A 208 -7.16 -7.55 -25.68
N SER A 209 -6.93 -7.94 -24.44
CA SER A 209 -7.28 -9.27 -23.93
C SER A 209 -8.77 -9.36 -23.65
N ASP A 210 -9.58 -9.58 -24.68
CA ASP A 210 -10.97 -9.97 -24.54
C ASP A 210 -11.01 -11.32 -23.85
N ASN A 211 -11.63 -11.44 -22.71
CA ASN A 211 -11.98 -12.63 -21.90
C ASN A 211 -11.35 -14.01 -22.24
N LEU A 212 -10.39 -14.05 -23.16
CA LEU A 212 -9.71 -15.25 -23.66
C LEU A 212 -8.97 -16.02 -22.54
N TRP A 213 -8.59 -15.32 -21.47
CA TRP A 213 -7.74 -15.85 -20.39
C TRP A 213 -8.36 -15.65 -19.01
N PHE A 214 -9.51 -15.01 -18.94
CA PHE A 214 -10.17 -14.65 -17.70
C PHE A 214 -11.68 -14.91 -17.81
N ASP A 215 -12.24 -15.59 -16.82
CA ASP A 215 -13.66 -15.93 -16.77
C ASP A 215 -14.59 -14.70 -16.60
N SER A 216 -14.02 -13.56 -16.22
CA SER A 216 -14.78 -12.32 -16.02
C SER A 216 -13.87 -11.09 -16.05
N TYR A 217 -14.48 -9.92 -16.30
CA TYR A 217 -13.79 -8.63 -16.19
C TYR A 217 -13.19 -8.42 -14.80
N ASP A 218 -13.84 -8.86 -13.73
CA ASP A 218 -13.36 -8.72 -12.36
C ASP A 218 -12.12 -9.61 -12.11
N ALA A 219 -12.07 -10.83 -12.62
CA ALA A 219 -10.89 -11.69 -12.56
C ALA A 219 -9.70 -11.08 -13.31
N LYS A 220 -9.94 -10.55 -14.51
CA LYS A 220 -8.97 -9.82 -15.31
C LYS A 220 -8.43 -8.59 -14.59
N TYR A 221 -9.32 -7.72 -14.07
CA TYR A 221 -8.94 -6.53 -13.33
C TYR A 221 -8.11 -6.88 -12.09
N ARG A 222 -8.53 -7.89 -11.34
CA ARG A 222 -7.78 -8.36 -10.16
C ARG A 222 -6.38 -8.83 -10.52
N PHE A 223 -6.23 -9.63 -11.57
CA PHE A 223 -4.93 -10.08 -12.05
C PHE A 223 -3.98 -8.89 -12.26
N PHE A 224 -4.40 -7.91 -13.05
CA PHE A 224 -3.58 -6.74 -13.36
C PHE A 224 -3.36 -5.81 -12.17
N HIS A 225 -4.24 -5.85 -11.18
CA HIS A 225 -4.11 -5.02 -9.97
C HIS A 225 -3.21 -5.65 -8.91
N ILE A 226 -3.34 -6.95 -8.63
CA ILE A 226 -2.68 -7.60 -7.49
C ILE A 226 -1.46 -8.44 -7.85
N PHE A 227 -1.28 -8.79 -9.11
CA PHE A 227 -0.19 -9.66 -9.55
C PHE A 227 1.18 -9.02 -9.29
N ALA A 228 2.00 -9.67 -8.46
CA ALA A 228 3.24 -9.11 -7.97
C ALA A 228 4.21 -8.61 -9.06
N PRO A 229 4.42 -9.30 -10.21
CA PRO A 229 5.27 -8.82 -11.29
C PRO A 229 4.83 -7.50 -11.90
N VAL A 230 3.54 -7.17 -11.90
CA VAL A 230 3.04 -5.87 -12.40
C VAL A 230 3.50 -4.73 -11.52
N ARG A 231 3.62 -4.97 -10.20
CA ARG A 231 3.97 -3.94 -9.21
C ARG A 231 5.45 -3.67 -9.06
N ILE A 232 6.31 -4.56 -9.55
CA ILE A 232 7.77 -4.41 -9.42
C ILE A 232 8.28 -3.15 -10.13
N PHE A 233 7.70 -2.79 -11.28
CA PHE A 233 8.13 -1.64 -12.06
C PHE A 233 7.87 -0.30 -11.34
N GLU A 234 6.76 -0.19 -10.61
CA GLU A 234 6.46 0.97 -9.77
C GLU A 234 7.52 1.15 -8.67
N TYR A 235 7.93 0.04 -8.08
CA TYR A 235 8.96 0.03 -7.05
C TYR A 235 10.35 0.40 -7.61
N LEU A 236 10.75 -0.19 -8.73
CA LEU A 236 12.01 0.12 -9.40
C LEU A 236 12.06 1.58 -9.88
N PHE A 237 10.93 2.09 -10.38
CA PHE A 237 10.79 3.50 -10.74
C PHE A 237 11.09 4.41 -9.54
N GLY A 238 10.57 4.09 -8.35
CA GLY A 238 10.89 4.81 -7.12
C GLY A 238 12.39 4.78 -6.78
N MET A 239 13.08 3.66 -7.03
CA MET A 239 14.52 3.55 -6.81
C MET A 239 15.32 4.44 -7.77
N VAL A 240 14.97 4.46 -9.06
CA VAL A 240 15.60 5.34 -10.07
C VAL A 240 15.36 6.80 -9.73
N LEU A 241 14.15 7.12 -9.29
CA LEU A 241 13.77 8.48 -8.89
C LEU A 241 14.63 8.99 -7.73
N PHE A 242 14.94 8.15 -6.73
CA PHE A 242 15.88 8.52 -5.67
C PHE A 242 17.29 8.79 -6.22
N ARG A 243 17.76 7.98 -7.15
CA ARG A 243 19.08 8.14 -7.72
C ARG A 243 19.18 9.46 -8.51
N LEU A 244 18.18 9.81 -9.31
CA LEU A 244 18.09 11.11 -10.00
C LEU A 244 18.01 12.28 -9.00
N TYR A 245 17.24 12.14 -7.92
CA TYR A 245 17.19 13.13 -6.85
C TYR A 245 18.58 13.36 -6.20
N LYS A 246 19.31 12.28 -5.93
CA LYS A 246 20.65 12.33 -5.33
C LYS A 246 21.66 13.05 -6.25
N GLU A 247 21.50 12.96 -7.55
CA GLU A 247 22.33 13.67 -8.54
C GLU A 247 21.96 15.15 -8.71
N GLY A 248 20.96 15.65 -8.00
CA GLY A 248 20.57 17.07 -8.02
C GLY A 248 19.64 17.48 -9.18
N PHE A 249 19.16 16.54 -10.00
CA PHE A 249 18.27 16.88 -11.13
C PHE A 249 16.99 17.62 -10.74
N PHE A 250 16.58 17.53 -9.49
CA PHE A 250 15.37 18.17 -8.96
C PHE A 250 15.67 19.35 -8.01
N ASP A 251 16.89 19.87 -8.00
CA ASP A 251 17.29 20.95 -7.07
C ASP A 251 16.52 22.26 -7.26
N PHE A 252 15.95 22.49 -8.45
CA PHE A 252 15.07 23.63 -8.72
C PHE A 252 13.81 23.64 -7.86
N LEU A 253 13.36 22.48 -7.37
CA LEU A 253 12.21 22.35 -6.45
C LEU A 253 12.51 22.85 -5.03
N LYS A 254 13.78 23.09 -4.69
CA LYS A 254 14.17 23.65 -3.39
C LYS A 254 13.75 25.12 -3.23
N ARG A 255 13.38 25.80 -4.31
CA ARG A 255 12.79 27.16 -4.28
C ARG A 255 11.35 27.06 -3.76
N ASP A 256 10.99 27.87 -2.74
CA ASP A 256 9.71 27.78 -2.04
C ASP A 256 8.49 27.84 -2.95
N TYR A 257 8.47 28.84 -3.86
CA TYR A 257 7.34 29.03 -4.78
C TYR A 257 7.25 27.89 -5.81
N VAL A 258 8.40 27.42 -6.34
CA VAL A 258 8.42 26.32 -7.32
C VAL A 258 7.94 25.03 -6.67
N GLY A 259 8.43 24.71 -5.48
CA GLY A 259 7.99 23.53 -4.72
C GLY A 259 6.51 23.56 -4.43
N GLY A 260 5.98 24.71 -3.97
CA GLY A 260 4.56 24.87 -3.66
C GLY A 260 3.65 24.75 -4.88
N ILE A 261 4.00 25.38 -5.98
CA ILE A 261 3.24 25.28 -7.26
C ILE A 261 3.28 23.84 -7.78
N SER A 262 4.47 23.21 -7.78
CA SER A 262 4.61 21.82 -8.24
C SER A 262 3.74 20.85 -7.45
N GLN A 263 3.65 21.01 -6.12
CA GLN A 263 2.79 20.16 -5.28
C GLN A 263 1.32 20.29 -5.67
N PHE A 264 0.87 21.52 -5.88
CA PHE A 264 -0.52 21.79 -6.26
C PHE A 264 -0.82 21.26 -7.66
N VAL A 265 0.06 21.52 -8.63
CA VAL A 265 -0.10 21.04 -10.01
C VAL A 265 -0.11 19.50 -10.05
N MET A 266 0.76 18.83 -9.30
CA MET A 266 0.78 17.36 -9.27
C MET A 266 -0.46 16.79 -8.60
N LEU A 267 -0.96 17.37 -7.52
CA LEU A 267 -2.23 16.95 -6.91
C LEU A 267 -3.40 17.15 -7.87
N ALA A 268 -3.46 18.28 -8.56
CA ALA A 268 -4.50 18.54 -9.55
C ALA A 268 -4.42 17.58 -10.74
N ALA A 269 -3.21 17.25 -11.22
CA ALA A 269 -3.00 16.28 -12.29
C ALA A 269 -3.39 14.85 -11.86
N ILE A 270 -3.02 14.44 -10.64
CA ILE A 270 -3.42 13.15 -10.06
C ILE A 270 -4.94 13.08 -9.97
N TYR A 271 -5.56 14.10 -9.39
CA TYR A 271 -7.01 14.18 -9.25
C TYR A 271 -7.70 14.17 -10.63
N GLY A 272 -7.20 14.98 -11.57
CA GLY A 272 -7.69 15.02 -12.95
C GLY A 272 -7.59 13.66 -13.66
N SER A 273 -6.51 12.93 -13.47
CA SER A 273 -6.34 11.59 -14.06
C SER A 273 -7.42 10.61 -13.59
N LEU A 274 -7.87 10.73 -12.33
CA LEU A 274 -8.95 9.90 -11.79
C LEU A 274 -10.32 10.25 -12.41
N PHE A 275 -10.54 11.50 -12.80
CA PHE A 275 -11.76 11.92 -13.51
C PHE A 275 -11.82 11.51 -14.98
N LEU A 276 -10.67 11.20 -15.58
CA LEU A 276 -10.60 10.71 -16.95
C LEU A 276 -11.07 9.26 -17.09
N MET A 277 -11.22 8.56 -15.98
CA MET A 277 -11.83 7.23 -15.97
C MET A 277 -13.32 7.34 -16.28
N ARG A 278 -13.75 6.71 -17.35
CA ARG A 278 -15.15 6.66 -17.77
C ARG A 278 -15.50 5.25 -18.23
N PRO A 279 -16.67 4.72 -17.81
CA PRO A 279 -17.13 3.39 -18.23
C PRO A 279 -17.19 3.21 -19.76
N GLU A 280 -17.40 4.31 -20.48
CA GLU A 280 -17.54 4.32 -21.94
C GLU A 280 -16.20 4.20 -22.69
N LEU A 281 -15.07 4.44 -22.00
CA LEU A 281 -13.75 4.32 -22.60
C LEU A 281 -13.33 2.85 -22.70
N ASN A 282 -12.47 2.57 -23.70
CA ASN A 282 -11.82 1.26 -23.79
C ASN A 282 -11.16 0.88 -22.44
N PRO A 283 -11.33 -0.36 -21.98
CA PRO A 283 -10.78 -0.83 -20.70
C PRO A 283 -9.28 -0.58 -20.53
N GLY A 284 -8.49 -0.69 -21.61
CA GLY A 284 -7.05 -0.40 -21.59
C GLY A 284 -6.75 1.08 -21.34
N ILE A 285 -7.54 1.97 -21.93
CA ILE A 285 -7.42 3.42 -21.69
C ILE A 285 -7.74 3.75 -20.23
N ASN A 286 -8.81 3.18 -19.69
CA ASN A 286 -9.14 3.32 -18.27
C ASN A 286 -8.02 2.78 -17.38
N TYR A 287 -7.46 1.62 -17.71
CA TYR A 287 -6.34 1.05 -16.97
C TYR A 287 -5.11 1.98 -17.01
N PHE A 288 -4.81 2.58 -18.17
CA PHE A 288 -3.70 3.52 -18.31
C PHE A 288 -3.85 4.74 -17.39
N PHE A 289 -5.02 5.38 -17.38
CA PHE A 289 -5.28 6.54 -16.51
C PHE A 289 -5.32 6.18 -15.02
N HIS A 290 -5.67 4.97 -14.68
CA HIS A 290 -5.82 4.52 -13.30
C HIS A 290 -4.54 3.93 -12.70
N HIS A 291 -3.72 3.25 -13.50
CA HIS A 291 -2.57 2.51 -13.02
C HIS A 291 -1.23 3.02 -13.56
N SER A 292 -1.16 3.41 -14.84
CA SER A 292 0.11 3.68 -15.49
C SER A 292 0.53 5.15 -15.36
N LEU A 293 -0.30 6.07 -15.84
CA LEU A 293 -0.03 7.51 -15.75
C LEU A 293 0.18 7.99 -14.30
N PRO A 294 -0.63 7.56 -13.33
CA PRO A 294 -0.46 8.01 -11.94
C PRO A 294 0.90 7.69 -11.34
N ILE A 295 1.59 6.63 -11.76
CA ILE A 295 2.93 6.27 -11.24
C ILE A 295 3.91 7.42 -11.46
N LEU A 296 3.93 7.99 -12.66
CA LEU A 296 4.76 9.14 -12.98
C LEU A 296 4.39 10.35 -12.10
N LEU A 297 3.08 10.63 -12.00
CA LEU A 297 2.58 11.75 -11.21
C LEU A 297 2.89 11.57 -9.71
N TYR A 298 2.78 10.35 -9.17
CA TYR A 298 3.15 10.05 -7.78
C TYR A 298 4.64 10.26 -7.53
N GLY A 299 5.49 9.85 -8.47
CA GLY A 299 6.92 10.07 -8.37
C GLY A 299 7.27 11.56 -8.34
N LEU A 300 6.71 12.34 -9.26
CA LEU A 300 6.93 13.79 -9.32
C LEU A 300 6.36 14.51 -8.09
N PHE A 301 5.17 14.10 -7.63
CA PHE A 301 4.59 14.62 -6.40
C PHE A 301 5.48 14.30 -5.19
N LEU A 302 5.96 13.06 -5.05
CA LEU A 302 6.89 12.67 -3.99
C LEU A 302 8.13 13.56 -3.98
N ILE A 303 8.77 13.78 -5.13
CA ILE A 303 9.96 14.63 -5.26
C ILE A 303 9.67 16.07 -4.84
N SER A 304 8.51 16.61 -5.21
CA SER A 304 8.12 17.98 -4.85
C SER A 304 7.95 18.20 -3.34
N LEU A 305 7.69 17.12 -2.58
CA LEU A 305 7.54 17.16 -1.12
C LEU A 305 8.88 17.15 -0.36
N LEU A 306 9.97 16.65 -0.99
CA LEU A 306 11.24 16.38 -0.29
C LEU A 306 11.89 17.61 0.33
N PRO A 307 11.85 18.80 -0.29
CA PRO A 307 12.39 20.01 0.32
C PRO A 307 11.69 20.44 1.62
N GLY A 308 10.51 19.89 1.92
CA GLY A 308 9.70 20.28 3.07
C GLY A 308 9.10 21.69 2.95
N LYS A 309 9.15 22.28 1.76
CA LYS A 309 8.68 23.61 1.43
C LYS A 309 7.35 23.54 0.67
N GLY A 310 6.57 24.61 0.68
CA GLY A 310 5.21 24.63 0.12
C GLY A 310 4.14 24.14 1.11
N GLY A 311 2.88 24.46 0.85
CA GLY A 311 1.77 24.24 1.79
C GLY A 311 1.53 22.78 2.11
N VAL A 312 1.52 21.91 1.10
CA VAL A 312 1.26 20.47 1.27
C VAL A 312 2.40 19.79 2.03
N ALA A 313 3.65 20.10 1.66
CA ALA A 313 4.81 19.53 2.36
C ALA A 313 4.87 19.97 3.82
N ARG A 314 4.58 21.25 4.11
CA ARG A 314 4.49 21.76 5.49
C ARG A 314 3.39 21.07 6.29
N PHE A 315 2.21 20.88 5.70
CA PHE A 315 1.13 20.11 6.33
C PHE A 315 1.57 18.67 6.65
N PHE A 316 2.21 18.00 5.71
CA PHE A 316 2.72 16.64 5.92
C PHE A 316 3.85 16.57 6.95
N CYS A 317 4.55 17.67 7.20
CA CYS A 317 5.59 17.77 8.23
C CYS A 317 5.02 18.03 9.64
N ILE A 318 3.74 18.30 9.84
CA ILE A 318 3.12 18.48 11.16
C ILE A 318 3.36 17.23 12.02
N GLY A 319 3.72 17.44 13.27
CA GLY A 319 4.12 16.36 14.19
C GLY A 319 3.11 15.23 14.31
N ILE A 320 1.82 15.54 14.45
CA ILE A 320 0.74 14.55 14.56
C ILE A 320 0.53 13.81 13.23
N VAL A 321 0.56 14.50 12.10
CA VAL A 321 0.45 13.91 10.75
C VAL A 321 1.56 12.90 10.51
N ARG A 322 2.80 13.26 10.84
CA ARG A 322 3.96 12.38 10.75
C ARG A 322 3.85 11.17 11.69
N LYS A 323 3.35 11.39 12.91
CA LYS A 323 3.20 10.33 13.91
C LYS A 323 2.22 9.26 13.42
N ILE A 324 1.04 9.66 12.94
CA ILE A 324 0.05 8.76 12.37
C ILE A 324 0.58 8.13 11.08
N GLY A 325 1.24 8.91 10.21
CA GLY A 325 1.81 8.43 8.95
C GLY A 325 2.88 7.35 9.11
N ARG A 326 3.71 7.42 10.17
CA ARG A 326 4.63 6.33 10.50
C ARG A 326 3.93 5.05 10.91
N ALA A 327 2.72 5.14 11.43
CA ALA A 327 1.89 4.01 11.81
C ALA A 327 1.05 3.46 10.64
N SER A 328 1.01 4.13 9.48
CA SER A 328 0.08 3.90 8.35
C SER A 328 0.01 2.46 7.83
N PHE A 329 1.03 1.67 8.07
CA PHE A 329 1.03 0.26 7.69
C PHE A 329 0.10 -0.60 8.56
N TYR A 330 -0.12 -0.21 9.82
CA TYR A 330 -1.02 -0.95 10.72
C TYR A 330 -2.49 -0.78 10.31
N PRO A 331 -3.01 0.44 10.08
CA PRO A 331 -4.36 0.61 9.51
C PRO A 331 -4.55 -0.21 8.24
N TYR A 332 -3.54 -0.24 7.38
CA TYR A 332 -3.56 -1.00 6.14
C TYR A 332 -3.86 -2.51 6.35
N LEU A 333 -3.35 -3.13 7.40
CA LEU A 333 -3.58 -4.56 7.67
C LEU A 333 -4.83 -4.86 8.48
N ILE A 334 -5.24 -3.93 9.37
CA ILE A 334 -6.31 -4.22 10.34
C ILE A 334 -7.69 -3.74 9.91
N HIS A 335 -7.76 -2.79 8.96
CA HIS A 335 -9.03 -2.11 8.66
C HIS A 335 -10.13 -3.06 8.15
N LEU A 336 -9.79 -4.00 7.25
CA LEU A 336 -10.81 -4.85 6.64
C LEU A 336 -11.49 -5.78 7.63
N PRO A 337 -10.80 -6.54 8.50
CA PRO A 337 -11.44 -7.28 9.57
C PRO A 337 -12.28 -6.39 10.49
N ILE A 338 -11.79 -5.21 10.85
CA ILE A 338 -12.52 -4.28 11.73
C ILE A 338 -13.78 -3.73 11.04
N ILE A 339 -13.71 -3.34 9.77
CA ILE A 339 -14.87 -2.90 8.99
C ILE A 339 -15.90 -4.02 8.91
N THR A 340 -15.47 -5.26 8.64
CA THR A 340 -16.37 -6.40 8.53
C THR A 340 -17.10 -6.70 9.84
N ILE A 341 -16.37 -6.62 10.98
CA ILE A 341 -16.97 -6.76 12.31
C ILE A 341 -17.94 -5.60 12.58
N ALA A 342 -17.53 -4.37 12.30
CA ALA A 342 -18.33 -3.17 12.55
C ALA A 342 -19.67 -3.19 11.78
N TRP A 343 -19.69 -3.74 10.56
CA TRP A 343 -20.93 -3.95 9.80
C TRP A 343 -21.95 -4.84 10.52
N GLY A 344 -21.49 -5.82 11.29
CA GLY A 344 -22.37 -6.68 12.09
C GLY A 344 -22.87 -6.03 13.39
N ILE A 345 -22.27 -4.90 13.80
CA ILE A 345 -22.55 -4.27 15.09
C ILE A 345 -23.30 -2.94 14.94
N CYS A 346 -22.97 -2.17 13.90
CA CYS A 346 -23.53 -0.83 13.72
C CYS A 346 -23.80 -0.50 12.26
N ASN A 347 -24.73 0.43 12.04
CA ASN A 347 -25.02 0.93 10.70
C ASN A 347 -23.88 1.85 10.22
N LEU A 348 -23.06 1.36 9.29
CA LEU A 348 -21.98 2.14 8.67
C LEU A 348 -22.45 3.07 7.54
N ASN A 349 -23.73 3.01 7.12
CA ASN A 349 -24.32 4.03 6.23
C ASN A 349 -24.60 5.37 6.95
N CYS A 350 -24.01 5.58 8.11
CA CYS A 350 -24.12 6.80 8.88
C CYS A 350 -22.75 7.48 8.94
N PRO A 351 -22.62 8.75 8.51
CA PRO A 351 -21.35 9.49 8.53
C PRO A 351 -20.65 9.47 9.89
N LYS A 352 -21.42 9.62 10.97
CA LYS A 352 -20.91 9.59 12.34
C LYS A 352 -20.20 8.27 12.64
N ASN A 353 -20.83 7.14 12.34
CA ASN A 353 -20.28 5.82 12.64
C ASN A 353 -19.05 5.53 11.79
N THR A 354 -19.06 5.93 10.52
CA THR A 354 -17.90 5.78 9.61
C THR A 354 -16.71 6.59 10.09
N ILE A 355 -16.92 7.85 10.49
CA ILE A 355 -15.86 8.72 11.03
C ILE A 355 -15.31 8.15 12.33
N LEU A 356 -16.16 7.73 13.25
CA LEU A 356 -15.74 7.11 14.51
C LEU A 356 -14.92 5.84 14.28
N LEU A 357 -15.33 5.00 13.31
CA LEU A 357 -14.61 3.80 12.94
C LEU A 357 -13.21 4.14 12.38
N MET A 358 -13.10 5.12 11.51
CA MET A 358 -11.81 5.60 11.02
C MET A 358 -10.91 6.11 12.15
N ILE A 359 -11.46 6.95 13.03
CA ILE A 359 -10.72 7.44 14.21
C ILE A 359 -10.23 6.28 15.05
N PHE A 360 -11.09 5.29 15.31
CA PHE A 360 -10.73 4.09 16.07
C PHE A 360 -9.57 3.31 15.41
N ILE A 361 -9.68 3.00 14.11
CA ILE A 361 -8.64 2.27 13.35
C ILE A 361 -7.29 3.00 13.44
N TYR A 362 -7.26 4.32 13.21
CA TYR A 362 -6.01 5.08 13.23
C TYR A 362 -5.46 5.27 14.65
N THR A 363 -6.32 5.42 15.65
CA THR A 363 -5.91 5.52 17.06
C THR A 363 -5.25 4.24 17.54
N VAL A 364 -5.92 3.09 17.37
CA VAL A 364 -5.38 1.78 17.76
C VAL A 364 -4.06 1.49 17.03
N SER A 365 -4.00 1.79 15.75
CA SER A 365 -2.79 1.61 14.94
C SER A 365 -1.62 2.46 15.43
N THR A 366 -1.89 3.71 15.77
CA THR A 366 -0.87 4.65 16.27
C THR A 366 -0.38 4.23 17.64
N LEU A 367 -1.28 3.89 18.56
CA LEU A 367 -0.94 3.39 19.89
C LEU A 367 -0.10 2.11 19.82
N TYR A 368 -0.47 1.16 18.96
CA TYR A 368 0.32 -0.06 18.74
C TYR A 368 1.72 0.23 18.18
N SER A 369 1.83 1.17 17.24
CA SER A 369 3.12 1.63 16.71
C SER A 369 4.01 2.22 17.79
N GLU A 370 3.49 3.12 18.62
CA GLU A 370 4.21 3.76 19.71
C GLU A 370 4.63 2.73 20.78
N PHE A 371 3.76 1.79 21.12
CA PHE A 371 4.08 0.70 22.04
C PHE A 371 5.26 -0.14 21.53
N LYS A 372 5.31 -0.47 20.23
CA LYS A 372 6.45 -1.19 19.63
C LYS A 372 7.74 -0.39 19.69
N VAL A 373 7.67 0.93 19.47
CA VAL A 373 8.83 1.82 19.58
C VAL A 373 9.32 1.86 21.03
N TRP A 374 8.43 2.03 21.98
CA TRP A 374 8.75 2.04 23.43
C TRP A 374 9.41 0.72 23.86
N ARG A 375 8.83 -0.44 23.52
CA ARG A 375 9.43 -1.76 23.82
C ARG A 375 10.85 -1.90 23.29
N ARG A 376 11.10 -1.42 22.05
CA ARG A 376 12.45 -1.47 21.45
C ARG A 376 13.44 -0.57 22.17
N LYS A 377 13.02 0.63 22.60
CA LYS A 377 13.87 1.52 23.37
C LYS A 377 14.24 0.90 24.72
N LYS A 378 13.25 0.34 25.43
CA LYS A 378 13.46 -0.34 26.71
C LYS A 378 14.41 -1.55 26.58
N ALA A 379 14.26 -2.36 25.55
CA ALA A 379 15.15 -3.50 25.30
C ALA A 379 16.59 -3.06 25.00
N LYS A 380 16.78 -1.96 24.24
CA LYS A 380 18.12 -1.40 23.98
C LYS A 380 18.78 -0.85 25.24
N ALA A 381 18.04 -0.12 26.08
CA ALA A 381 18.55 0.39 27.34
C ALA A 381 19.04 -0.75 28.25
N LYS A 382 18.23 -1.82 28.39
CA LYS A 382 18.62 -3.00 29.18
C LYS A 382 19.88 -3.70 28.66
N LEU A 383 20.07 -3.76 27.33
CA LEU A 383 21.29 -4.33 26.73
C LEU A 383 22.51 -3.46 27.02
N GLN A 384 22.37 -2.12 26.99
CA GLN A 384 23.47 -1.20 27.32
C GLN A 384 23.86 -1.29 28.80
N GLU A 385 22.89 -1.38 29.70
CA GLU A 385 23.12 -1.59 31.16
C GLU A 385 23.87 -2.90 31.42
N ASN A 386 23.47 -4.00 30.74
CA ASN A 386 24.14 -5.29 30.89
C ASN A 386 25.55 -5.34 30.26
N SER A 387 25.84 -4.48 29.28
CA SER A 387 27.19 -4.39 28.66
C SER A 387 28.13 -3.49 29.43
N ALA A 388 27.62 -2.68 30.36
CA ALA A 388 28.39 -1.79 31.22
C ALA A 388 28.75 -2.41 32.57
N LYS A 389 28.15 -3.55 32.87
CA LYS A 389 28.49 -4.44 34.01
C LYS A 389 29.46 -5.53 33.55
#